data_73bffdd792961f93928d2382f6c9f453
#
_entry.id   73bffdd792961f93928d2382f6c9f453
#
_cell.length_a   1.000
_cell.length_b   1.000
_cell.length_c   1.000
_cell.angle_alpha   90.00
_cell.angle_beta   90.00
_cell.angle_gamma   90.00
#
_symmetry.space_group_name_H-M   'P 1'
#
loop_
_entity.id
_entity.type
_entity.pdbx_description
1 polymer ?
#
loop_
_entity_poly.entity_id
_entity_poly.type
_entity_poly.pdbx_seq_one_letter_code
_entity_poly.pdbx_strand_id
1 'polypeptide(L)'
;MRLSRICSCLLALAVSSTACAGGGPFGIDHRLHYDNRGIWNRNDQNALLYGTIVTVGVGALAFGDQDKLGDTFWRSVDAMVVTSVSTEALKYTFRRERPSQTDDPDRFFKGHSQSFPSGEVAAISAAVTPFIANYGSDHPAVYALALLPAHDAVARMKVRGHWQSDVLVGAAIGTGIGIWASRRDSPLIVGWLPGGFSVGFVHHFKP
;
A
#
# COMPACT_ATOMS: atom_id res chain seq x y z
N MET A 1 -17.30 -21.03 -14.46
CA MET A 1 -17.16 -20.36 -15.76
C MET A 1 -17.86 -18.99 -15.79
N ARG A 2 -17.61 -18.07 -14.84
CA ARG A 2 -18.21 -16.71 -14.79
C ARG A 2 -17.26 -15.58 -14.38
N LEU A 3 -15.97 -15.82 -14.24
CA LEU A 3 -14.98 -14.78 -13.86
C LEU A 3 -14.36 -14.00 -15.03
N SER A 4 -14.56 -14.46 -16.29
CA SER A 4 -13.87 -13.83 -17.43
C SER A 4 -14.54 -12.55 -17.96
N ARG A 5 -15.77 -12.24 -17.53
CA ARG A 5 -16.52 -11.08 -18.05
C ARG A 5 -16.37 -9.79 -17.22
N ILE A 6 -15.88 -9.87 -16.00
CA ILE A 6 -15.70 -8.68 -15.14
C ILE A 6 -14.35 -8.00 -15.40
N CYS A 7 -13.35 -8.75 -15.84
CA CYS A 7 -12.02 -8.20 -16.15
C CYS A 7 -12.01 -7.33 -17.42
N SER A 8 -12.93 -7.58 -18.38
CA SER A 8 -12.97 -6.83 -19.64
C SER A 8 -13.60 -5.42 -19.52
N CYS A 9 -14.43 -5.19 -18.51
CA CYS A 9 -15.06 -3.87 -18.33
C CYS A 9 -14.16 -2.84 -17.63
N LEU A 10 -13.19 -3.28 -16.85
CA LEU A 10 -12.26 -2.38 -16.15
C LEU A 10 -11.12 -1.88 -17.07
N LEU A 11 -10.85 -2.58 -18.16
CA LEU A 11 -9.82 -2.17 -19.11
C LEU A 11 -10.33 -1.18 -20.17
N ALA A 12 -11.63 -1.07 -20.35
CA ALA A 12 -12.24 -0.20 -21.39
C ALA A 12 -12.45 1.27 -20.93
N LEU A 13 -12.30 1.58 -19.65
CA LEU A 13 -12.44 2.96 -19.14
C LEU A 13 -11.13 3.78 -19.18
N ALA A 14 -10.03 3.21 -19.65
CA ALA A 14 -8.71 3.85 -19.63
C ALA A 14 -8.33 4.54 -20.96
N VAL A 15 -9.20 4.60 -21.97
CA VAL A 15 -8.80 5.06 -23.33
C VAL A 15 -9.61 6.25 -23.84
N SER A 16 -9.99 7.16 -22.97
CA SER A 16 -10.56 8.43 -23.43
C SER A 16 -10.15 9.59 -22.52
N SER A 17 -8.85 9.80 -22.33
CA SER A 17 -8.34 11.07 -21.82
C SER A 17 -7.51 11.73 -22.91
N THR A 18 -8.03 12.83 -23.45
CA THR A 18 -7.25 13.85 -24.12
C THR A 18 -5.92 14.01 -23.39
N ALA A 19 -4.82 13.82 -24.13
CA ALA A 19 -3.47 13.92 -23.63
C ALA A 19 -3.23 15.28 -22.95
N CYS A 20 -3.41 15.37 -21.65
CA CYS A 20 -2.59 16.24 -20.85
C CYS A 20 -1.18 15.64 -20.98
N ALA A 21 -0.27 16.37 -21.62
CA ALA A 21 1.14 16.00 -21.69
C ALA A 21 1.72 16.02 -20.29
N GLY A 22 1.50 14.92 -19.53
CA GLY A 22 2.17 14.66 -18.29
C GLY A 22 3.55 14.08 -18.57
N GLY A 23 4.46 14.19 -17.64
CA GLY A 23 5.77 13.54 -17.68
C GLY A 23 5.78 12.27 -16.85
N GLY A 24 7.00 11.80 -16.54
CA GLY A 24 7.21 10.65 -15.67
C GLY A 24 6.97 9.30 -16.31
N PRO A 25 7.15 8.23 -15.48
CA PRO A 25 6.95 6.86 -15.93
C PRO A 25 5.59 6.65 -16.53
N PHE A 26 4.89 6.52 -17.17
CA PHE A 26 3.53 6.38 -17.72
C PHE A 26 2.97 7.66 -18.35
N GLY A 27 3.70 8.77 -18.39
CA GLY A 27 3.23 10.04 -18.95
C GLY A 27 2.02 10.65 -18.19
N ILE A 28 1.81 10.27 -16.93
CA ILE A 28 0.63 10.69 -16.13
C ILE A 28 0.98 11.73 -15.06
N ASP A 29 2.26 11.94 -14.81
CA ASP A 29 2.72 12.77 -13.72
C ASP A 29 2.59 14.24 -14.07
N HIS A 30 1.86 14.96 -13.27
CA HIS A 30 1.72 16.39 -13.31
C HIS A 30 1.56 16.96 -11.91
N ARG A 31 1.95 18.20 -11.74
CA ARG A 31 1.86 18.89 -10.46
C ARG A 31 0.44 19.35 -10.20
N LEU A 32 -0.17 18.86 -9.12
CA LEU A 32 -1.51 19.28 -8.73
C LEU A 32 -1.48 20.65 -8.02
N HIS A 33 -2.64 21.30 -8.01
CA HIS A 33 -2.85 22.45 -7.12
C HIS A 33 -2.64 22.03 -5.68
N TYR A 34 -1.78 22.78 -4.96
CA TYR A 34 -1.47 22.48 -3.55
C TYR A 34 -2.70 22.70 -2.67
N ASP A 35 -3.04 21.68 -1.89
CA ASP A 35 -4.10 21.74 -0.91
C ASP A 35 -3.72 20.89 0.31
N ASN A 36 -3.70 21.53 1.48
CA ASN A 36 -3.41 20.88 2.77
C ASN A 36 -4.51 21.25 3.79
N ARG A 37 -5.78 21.25 3.36
CA ARG A 37 -6.93 21.63 4.19
C ARG A 37 -7.96 20.52 4.25
N GLY A 38 -8.80 20.55 5.30
CA GLY A 38 -9.85 19.56 5.48
C GLY A 38 -9.30 18.14 5.38
N ILE A 39 -9.98 17.27 4.67
CA ILE A 39 -9.62 15.87 4.50
C ILE A 39 -8.27 15.63 3.80
N TRP A 40 -7.67 16.65 3.19
CA TRP A 40 -6.33 16.56 2.56
C TRP A 40 -5.20 16.97 3.50
N ASN A 41 -5.52 17.34 4.73
CA ASN A 41 -4.55 17.82 5.71
C ASN A 41 -3.50 16.72 6.02
N ARG A 42 -2.25 17.14 6.15
CA ARG A 42 -1.13 16.23 6.47
C ARG A 42 -1.30 15.53 7.82
N ASN A 43 -1.93 16.20 8.80
CA ASN A 43 -2.18 15.59 10.11
C ASN A 43 -3.18 14.42 9.98
N ASP A 44 -4.21 14.54 9.11
CA ASP A 44 -5.18 13.49 8.89
C ASP A 44 -4.56 12.29 8.15
N GLN A 45 -3.64 12.54 7.21
CA GLN A 45 -2.85 11.49 6.55
C GLN A 45 -1.98 10.74 7.58
N ASN A 46 -1.30 11.47 8.47
CA ASN A 46 -0.52 10.86 9.54
C ASN A 46 -1.40 10.05 10.50
N ALA A 47 -2.56 10.59 10.87
CA ALA A 47 -3.52 9.88 11.72
C ALA A 47 -4.03 8.60 11.04
N LEU A 48 -4.29 8.64 9.74
CA LEU A 48 -4.67 7.45 8.96
C LEU A 48 -3.55 6.40 8.95
N LEU A 49 -2.32 6.79 8.63
CA LEU A 49 -1.18 5.87 8.61
C LEU A 49 -0.91 5.26 9.98
N TYR A 50 -0.72 6.09 11.01
CA TYR A 50 -0.41 5.59 12.35
C TYR A 50 -1.60 4.86 12.97
N GLY A 51 -2.83 5.32 12.73
CA GLY A 51 -4.04 4.62 13.13
C GLY A 51 -4.12 3.21 12.50
N THR A 52 -3.78 3.09 11.21
CA THR A 52 -3.70 1.79 10.54
C THR A 52 -2.64 0.89 11.17
N ILE A 53 -1.42 1.40 11.41
CA ILE A 53 -0.33 0.65 12.05
C ILE A 53 -0.75 0.16 13.44
N VAL A 54 -1.31 1.05 14.26
CA VAL A 54 -1.76 0.71 15.62
C VAL A 54 -2.90 -0.31 15.58
N THR A 55 -3.90 -0.10 14.72
CA THR A 55 -5.04 -1.03 14.61
C THR A 55 -4.58 -2.43 14.21
N VAL A 56 -3.70 -2.53 13.21
CA VAL A 56 -3.17 -3.82 12.76
C VAL A 56 -2.31 -4.46 13.83
N GLY A 57 -1.40 -3.71 14.48
CA GLY A 57 -0.53 -4.24 15.53
C GLY A 57 -1.30 -4.67 16.78
N VAL A 58 -2.23 -3.84 17.26
CA VAL A 58 -3.07 -4.17 18.41
C VAL A 58 -3.98 -5.35 18.08
N GLY A 59 -4.58 -5.38 16.88
CA GLY A 59 -5.40 -6.50 16.45
C GLY A 59 -4.63 -7.82 16.41
N ALA A 60 -3.41 -7.82 15.86
CA ALA A 60 -2.55 -9.00 15.85
C ALA A 60 -2.23 -9.53 17.27
N LEU A 61 -1.91 -8.62 18.18
CA LEU A 61 -1.61 -8.99 19.57
C LEU A 61 -2.85 -9.42 20.37
N ALA A 62 -3.99 -8.80 20.12
CA ALA A 62 -5.22 -9.06 20.88
C ALA A 62 -5.91 -10.36 20.47
N PHE A 63 -5.91 -10.69 19.18
CA PHE A 63 -6.57 -11.88 18.63
C PHE A 63 -5.62 -13.08 18.49
N GLY A 64 -4.30 -12.85 18.54
CA GLY A 64 -3.32 -13.93 18.31
C GLY A 64 -3.35 -14.45 16.87
N ASP A 65 -3.02 -15.73 16.69
CA ASP A 65 -2.96 -16.40 15.38
C ASP A 65 -3.86 -17.66 15.30
N GLN A 66 -4.72 -17.87 16.30
CA GLN A 66 -5.48 -19.11 16.44
C GLN A 66 -6.79 -19.12 15.64
N ASP A 67 -7.26 -17.96 15.21
CA ASP A 67 -8.45 -17.83 14.40
C ASP A 67 -8.21 -17.06 13.10
N LYS A 68 -9.19 -17.11 12.19
CA LYS A 68 -9.10 -16.44 10.88
C LYS A 68 -8.86 -14.92 10.99
N LEU A 69 -9.40 -14.30 12.03
CA LEU A 69 -9.26 -12.83 12.20
C LEU A 69 -7.85 -12.49 12.70
N GLY A 70 -7.36 -13.16 13.70
CA GLY A 70 -6.02 -12.96 14.23
C GLY A 70 -4.95 -13.30 13.19
N ASP A 71 -5.08 -14.42 12.49
CA ASP A 71 -4.21 -14.77 11.35
C ASP A 71 -4.21 -13.67 10.27
N THR A 72 -5.37 -13.07 9.97
CA THR A 72 -5.45 -11.97 9.00
C THR A 72 -4.72 -10.72 9.49
N PHE A 73 -4.83 -10.38 10.77
CA PHE A 73 -4.04 -9.28 11.35
C PHE A 73 -2.54 -9.52 11.24
N TRP A 74 -2.07 -10.73 11.56
CA TRP A 74 -0.64 -11.07 11.44
C TRP A 74 -0.15 -11.02 10.00
N ARG A 75 -0.94 -11.48 9.02
CA ARG A 75 -0.63 -11.34 7.59
C ARG A 75 -0.53 -9.88 7.17
N SER A 76 -1.35 -9.01 7.76
CA SER A 76 -1.27 -7.57 7.52
C SER A 76 0.00 -6.96 8.11
N VAL A 77 0.43 -7.39 9.32
CA VAL A 77 1.72 -7.01 9.89
C VAL A 77 2.86 -7.40 8.96
N ASP A 78 2.89 -8.66 8.52
CA ASP A 78 3.92 -9.16 7.59
C ASP A 78 3.96 -8.37 6.30
N ALA A 79 2.77 -8.15 5.70
CA ALA A 79 2.66 -7.39 4.46
C ALA A 79 3.18 -5.96 4.63
N MET A 80 2.85 -5.29 5.74
CA MET A 80 3.33 -3.94 6.02
C MET A 80 4.84 -3.89 6.22
N VAL A 81 5.42 -4.83 6.97
CA VAL A 81 6.88 -4.89 7.21
C VAL A 81 7.63 -5.11 5.91
N VAL A 82 7.25 -6.13 5.12
CA VAL A 82 7.89 -6.43 3.84
C VAL A 82 7.75 -5.27 2.86
N THR A 83 6.56 -4.65 2.81
CA THR A 83 6.30 -3.49 1.96
C THR A 83 7.16 -2.29 2.36
N SER A 84 7.29 -2.01 3.67
CA SER A 84 8.10 -0.90 4.17
C SER A 84 9.58 -1.07 3.79
N VAL A 85 10.14 -2.26 4.01
CA VAL A 85 11.53 -2.57 3.61
C VAL A 85 11.70 -2.42 2.11
N SER A 86 10.77 -2.96 1.32
CA SER A 86 10.82 -2.90 -0.15
C SER A 86 10.75 -1.46 -0.68
N THR A 87 9.81 -0.67 -0.15
CA THR A 87 9.65 0.73 -0.57
C THR A 87 10.81 1.60 -0.16
N GLU A 88 11.40 1.40 1.02
CA GLU A 88 12.61 2.11 1.44
C GLU A 88 13.81 1.77 0.53
N ALA A 89 14.03 0.50 0.21
CA ALA A 89 15.08 0.09 -0.73
C ALA A 89 14.92 0.78 -2.10
N LEU A 90 13.68 0.83 -2.61
CA LEU A 90 13.38 1.51 -3.88
C LEU A 90 13.60 3.02 -3.80
N LYS A 91 13.23 3.66 -2.69
CA LYS A 91 13.45 5.10 -2.49
C LYS A 91 14.94 5.47 -2.53
N TYR A 92 15.78 4.69 -1.85
CA TYR A 92 17.25 4.88 -1.88
C TYR A 92 17.82 4.61 -3.27
N THR A 93 17.24 3.67 -4.02
CA THR A 93 17.68 3.36 -5.38
C THR A 93 17.33 4.46 -6.36
N PHE A 94 16.04 4.86 -6.39
CA PHE A 94 15.55 5.80 -7.41
C PHE A 94 15.77 7.27 -7.07
N ARG A 95 15.80 7.65 -5.82
CA ARG A 95 16.05 9.02 -5.33
C ARG A 95 15.33 10.09 -6.14
N ARG A 96 14.04 9.86 -6.41
CA ARG A 96 13.21 10.76 -7.20
C ARG A 96 12.84 12.01 -6.42
N GLU A 97 12.90 13.17 -7.06
CA GLU A 97 12.47 14.44 -6.47
C GLU A 97 10.95 14.53 -6.39
N ARG A 98 10.46 15.20 -5.34
CA ARG A 98 9.01 15.36 -5.08
C ARG A 98 8.42 16.50 -5.88
N PRO A 99 7.07 16.50 -6.14
CA PRO A 99 6.39 17.64 -6.75
C PRO A 99 6.53 18.95 -5.95
N SER A 100 6.85 18.88 -4.65
CA SER A 100 7.14 20.07 -3.84
C SER A 100 8.50 20.69 -4.12
N GLN A 101 9.42 19.96 -4.76
CA GLN A 101 10.80 20.36 -4.98
C GLN A 101 11.10 20.72 -6.45
N THR A 102 10.33 20.16 -7.38
CA THR A 102 10.54 20.37 -8.82
C THR A 102 9.23 20.28 -9.59
N ASP A 103 9.18 20.90 -10.77
CA ASP A 103 8.09 20.74 -11.74
C ASP A 103 8.38 19.62 -12.76
N ASP A 104 9.61 19.10 -12.77
CA ASP A 104 10.06 18.03 -13.68
C ASP A 104 9.89 16.65 -13.02
N PRO A 105 8.91 15.83 -13.46
CA PRO A 105 8.65 14.52 -12.88
C PRO A 105 9.69 13.47 -13.27
N ASP A 106 10.60 13.74 -14.17
CA ASP A 106 11.63 12.80 -14.64
C ASP A 106 12.95 12.91 -13.87
N ARG A 107 12.97 13.68 -12.79
CA ARG A 107 14.16 13.84 -11.95
C ARG A 107 14.39 12.64 -11.02
N PHE A 108 14.94 11.59 -11.57
CA PHE A 108 15.40 10.39 -10.88
C PHE A 108 16.91 10.40 -10.68
N PHE A 109 17.40 9.65 -9.69
CA PHE A 109 18.80 9.42 -9.37
C PHE A 109 19.61 10.69 -9.04
N LYS A 110 18.91 11.79 -8.75
CA LYS A 110 19.50 13.09 -8.43
C LYS A 110 19.12 13.50 -7.00
N GLY A 111 20.09 14.02 -6.26
CA GLY A 111 19.84 14.53 -4.90
C GLY A 111 19.54 13.44 -3.86
N HIS A 112 18.89 13.85 -2.77
CA HIS A 112 18.58 13.01 -1.61
C HIS A 112 17.07 12.80 -1.40
N SER A 113 16.26 13.16 -2.37
CA SER A 113 14.81 13.04 -2.26
C SER A 113 14.35 11.61 -2.47
N GLN A 114 13.21 11.25 -1.88
CA GLN A 114 12.69 9.89 -1.77
C GLN A 114 11.20 9.89 -2.11
N SER A 115 10.84 10.38 -3.31
CA SER A 115 9.46 10.42 -3.75
C SER A 115 8.95 9.04 -4.18
N PHE A 116 9.74 8.28 -4.92
CA PHE A 116 9.29 7.02 -5.53
C PHE A 116 9.79 5.79 -4.76
N PRO A 117 8.89 4.85 -4.49
CA PRO A 117 7.43 4.92 -4.53
C PRO A 117 6.83 5.57 -3.26
N SER A 118 5.49 5.78 -3.22
CA SER A 118 4.81 6.24 -2.01
C SER A 118 4.73 5.15 -0.95
N GLY A 119 5.53 5.29 0.12
CA GLY A 119 5.57 4.31 1.21
C GLY A 119 4.30 4.29 2.06
N GLU A 120 3.64 5.43 2.26
CA GLU A 120 2.40 5.53 3.04
C GLU A 120 1.26 4.80 2.33
N VAL A 121 1.03 5.13 1.05
CA VAL A 121 0.03 4.44 0.22
C VAL A 121 0.31 2.93 0.16
N ALA A 122 1.59 2.55 0.00
CA ALA A 122 1.99 1.14 -0.03
C ALA A 122 1.68 0.43 1.30
N ALA A 123 2.03 1.04 2.44
CA ALA A 123 1.80 0.46 3.76
C ALA A 123 0.31 0.28 4.06
N ILE A 124 -0.52 1.30 3.77
CA ILE A 124 -1.98 1.20 3.97
C ILE A 124 -2.58 0.15 3.03
N SER A 125 -2.14 0.09 1.77
CA SER A 125 -2.58 -0.95 0.82
C SER A 125 -2.21 -2.35 1.31
N ALA A 126 -0.99 -2.53 1.81
CA ALA A 126 -0.54 -3.79 2.38
C ALA A 126 -1.35 -4.21 3.62
N ALA A 127 -1.71 -3.24 4.47
CA ALA A 127 -2.51 -3.47 5.66
C ALA A 127 -3.92 -3.98 5.36
N VAL A 128 -4.60 -3.39 4.38
CA VAL A 128 -6.01 -3.69 4.09
C VAL A 128 -6.20 -4.91 3.17
N THR A 129 -5.22 -5.21 2.34
CA THR A 129 -5.35 -6.26 1.32
C THR A 129 -5.62 -7.66 1.91
N PRO A 130 -4.97 -8.12 3.00
CA PRO A 130 -5.29 -9.41 3.60
C PRO A 130 -6.73 -9.52 4.07
N PHE A 131 -7.31 -8.45 4.62
CA PHE A 131 -8.73 -8.44 5.01
C PHE A 131 -9.64 -8.57 3.78
N ILE A 132 -9.36 -7.82 2.72
CA ILE A 132 -10.13 -7.91 1.47
C ILE A 132 -10.01 -9.31 0.85
N ALA A 133 -8.82 -9.89 0.84
CA ALA A 133 -8.58 -11.21 0.28
C ALA A 133 -9.28 -12.32 1.07
N ASN A 134 -9.27 -12.23 2.40
CA ASN A 134 -9.79 -13.29 3.28
C ASN A 134 -11.29 -13.19 3.53
N TYR A 135 -11.87 -12.00 3.45
CA TYR A 135 -13.28 -11.76 3.83
C TYR A 135 -14.15 -11.21 2.70
N GLY A 136 -13.55 -10.75 1.58
CA GLY A 136 -14.31 -10.07 0.53
C GLY A 136 -15.41 -10.89 -0.12
N SER A 137 -15.28 -12.22 -0.19
CA SER A 137 -16.32 -13.12 -0.71
C SER A 137 -17.54 -13.22 0.21
N ASP A 138 -17.31 -13.26 1.52
CA ASP A 138 -18.34 -13.51 2.51
C ASP A 138 -18.95 -12.20 3.05
N HIS A 139 -18.14 -11.16 3.09
CA HIS A 139 -18.46 -9.84 3.62
C HIS A 139 -18.07 -8.71 2.64
N PRO A 140 -18.88 -8.43 1.60
CA PRO A 140 -18.53 -7.45 0.56
C PRO A 140 -18.25 -6.03 1.08
N ALA A 141 -18.77 -5.67 2.25
CA ALA A 141 -18.49 -4.37 2.89
C ALA A 141 -16.98 -4.16 3.16
N VAL A 142 -16.19 -5.23 3.28
CA VAL A 142 -14.74 -5.18 3.49
C VAL A 142 -14.01 -4.49 2.32
N TYR A 143 -14.57 -4.50 1.12
CA TYR A 143 -14.00 -3.75 -0.01
C TYR A 143 -13.94 -2.24 0.24
N ALA A 144 -14.75 -1.70 1.17
CA ALA A 144 -14.66 -0.30 1.57
C ALA A 144 -13.29 0.07 2.19
N LEU A 145 -12.55 -0.89 2.72
CA LEU A 145 -11.18 -0.66 3.20
C LEU A 145 -10.25 -0.14 2.10
N ALA A 146 -10.52 -0.43 0.83
CA ALA A 146 -9.75 0.11 -0.29
C ALA A 146 -9.86 1.65 -0.43
N LEU A 147 -10.86 2.27 0.19
CA LEU A 147 -10.98 3.73 0.24
C LEU A 147 -9.88 4.38 1.08
N LEU A 148 -9.29 3.68 2.05
CA LEU A 148 -8.22 4.19 2.90
C LEU A 148 -6.96 4.53 2.10
N PRO A 149 -6.33 3.57 1.37
CA PRO A 149 -5.17 3.89 0.53
C PRO A 149 -5.53 4.78 -0.66
N ALA A 150 -6.75 4.72 -1.19
CA ALA A 150 -7.20 5.61 -2.26
C ALA A 150 -7.28 7.06 -1.78
N HIS A 151 -7.84 7.32 -0.60
CA HIS A 151 -7.86 8.63 0.02
C HIS A 151 -6.43 9.14 0.26
N ASP A 152 -5.56 8.32 0.87
CA ASP A 152 -4.17 8.70 1.13
C ASP A 152 -3.44 9.04 -0.18
N ALA A 153 -3.62 8.26 -1.24
CA ALA A 153 -3.03 8.52 -2.54
C ALA A 153 -3.39 9.92 -3.06
N VAL A 154 -4.68 10.29 -3.02
CA VAL A 154 -5.12 11.63 -3.44
C VAL A 154 -4.55 12.71 -2.52
N ALA A 155 -4.60 12.50 -1.22
CA ALA A 155 -4.08 13.45 -0.24
C ALA A 155 -2.57 13.68 -0.41
N ARG A 156 -1.79 12.62 -0.65
CA ARG A 156 -0.34 12.72 -0.92
C ARG A 156 -0.02 13.53 -2.18
N MET A 157 -0.82 13.39 -3.22
CA MET A 157 -0.68 14.19 -4.44
C MET A 157 -1.08 15.66 -4.19
N LYS A 158 -2.15 15.92 -3.45
CA LYS A 158 -2.63 17.26 -3.10
C LYS A 158 -1.62 18.07 -2.30
N VAL A 159 -0.92 17.45 -1.36
CA VAL A 159 0.16 18.13 -0.60
C VAL A 159 1.51 18.11 -1.33
N ARG A 160 1.55 17.71 -2.61
CA ARG A 160 2.76 17.63 -3.43
C ARG A 160 3.87 16.77 -2.80
N GLY A 161 3.48 15.77 -2.05
CA GLY A 161 4.39 14.79 -1.45
C GLY A 161 4.86 13.74 -2.43
N HIS A 162 3.99 13.37 -3.38
CA HIS A 162 4.22 12.30 -4.37
C HIS A 162 3.59 12.64 -5.71
N TRP A 163 4.16 12.07 -6.78
CA TRP A 163 3.62 12.06 -8.12
C TRP A 163 2.53 10.98 -8.27
N GLN A 164 1.74 11.04 -9.34
CA GLN A 164 0.70 10.06 -9.64
C GLN A 164 1.28 8.65 -9.78
N SER A 165 2.39 8.50 -10.50
CA SER A 165 3.06 7.22 -10.66
C SER A 165 3.62 6.68 -9.33
N ASP A 166 4.10 7.56 -8.42
CA ASP A 166 4.61 7.13 -7.10
C ASP A 166 3.52 6.46 -6.26
N VAL A 167 2.30 7.03 -6.26
CA VAL A 167 1.19 6.48 -5.48
C VAL A 167 0.61 5.23 -6.11
N LEU A 168 0.54 5.16 -7.45
CA LEU A 168 0.08 3.96 -8.15
C LEU A 168 1.03 2.78 -7.96
N VAL A 169 2.34 3.01 -8.09
CA VAL A 169 3.33 1.97 -7.85
C VAL A 169 3.35 1.57 -6.37
N GLY A 170 3.23 2.54 -5.45
CA GLY A 170 3.08 2.25 -4.03
C GLY A 170 1.89 1.35 -3.73
N ALA A 171 0.71 1.69 -4.26
CA ALA A 171 -0.50 0.87 -4.11
C ALA A 171 -0.33 -0.53 -4.70
N ALA A 172 0.29 -0.65 -5.89
CA ALA A 172 0.54 -1.93 -6.54
C ALA A 172 1.48 -2.82 -5.73
N ILE A 173 2.57 -2.26 -5.18
CA ILE A 173 3.52 -2.98 -4.32
C ILE A 173 2.80 -3.46 -3.06
N GLY A 174 2.10 -2.57 -2.34
CA GLY A 174 1.41 -2.92 -1.10
C GLY A 174 0.33 -3.97 -1.32
N THR A 175 -0.49 -3.83 -2.35
CA THR A 175 -1.52 -4.81 -2.71
C THR A 175 -0.89 -6.14 -3.13
N GLY A 176 0.15 -6.13 -3.97
CA GLY A 176 0.83 -7.35 -4.40
C GLY A 176 1.42 -8.14 -3.23
N ILE A 177 2.11 -7.45 -2.31
CA ILE A 177 2.67 -8.07 -1.10
C ILE A 177 1.55 -8.52 -0.16
N GLY A 178 0.45 -7.76 -0.01
CA GLY A 178 -0.71 -8.15 0.77
C GLY A 178 -1.39 -9.43 0.25
N ILE A 179 -1.54 -9.56 -1.07
CA ILE A 179 -2.04 -10.80 -1.70
C ILE A 179 -1.07 -11.97 -1.46
N TRP A 180 0.23 -11.72 -1.59
CA TRP A 180 1.23 -12.75 -1.30
C TRP A 180 1.15 -13.21 0.15
N ALA A 181 1.08 -12.28 1.12
CA ALA A 181 0.95 -12.62 2.53
C ALA A 181 -0.33 -13.42 2.82
N SER A 182 -1.46 -13.08 2.16
CA SER A 182 -2.74 -13.78 2.33
C SER A 182 -2.74 -15.23 1.83
N ARG A 183 -1.84 -15.57 0.91
CA ARG A 183 -1.77 -16.90 0.29
C ARG A 183 -0.76 -17.84 0.95
N ARG A 184 -0.06 -17.37 1.97
CA ARG A 184 0.90 -18.21 2.69
C ARG A 184 0.18 -19.19 3.62
N ASP A 185 0.82 -20.30 3.89
CA ASP A 185 0.29 -21.31 4.83
C ASP A 185 0.31 -20.80 6.29
N SER A 186 1.25 -19.89 6.63
CA SER A 186 1.35 -19.26 7.93
C SER A 186 1.98 -17.85 7.82
N PRO A 187 1.72 -16.95 8.79
CA PRO A 187 2.44 -15.68 8.90
C PRO A 187 3.96 -15.87 9.02
N LEU A 188 4.74 -14.88 8.55
CA LEU A 188 6.22 -14.88 8.69
C LEU A 188 6.68 -14.60 10.11
N ILE A 189 5.95 -13.76 10.81
CA ILE A 189 6.25 -13.27 12.14
C ILE A 189 5.26 -13.97 13.07
N VAL A 190 5.48 -14.75 13.92
CA VAL A 190 6.08 -15.23 15.07
C VAL A 190 5.20 -15.61 16.24
N GLY A 191 5.54 -16.61 16.89
CA GLY A 191 5.02 -16.90 18.23
C GLY A 191 5.55 -15.91 19.28
N TRP A 192 4.66 -15.33 20.08
CA TRP A 192 5.04 -14.70 21.32
C TRP A 192 5.34 -15.81 22.34
N LEU A 193 6.57 -15.87 22.84
CA LEU A 193 6.99 -16.86 23.85
C LEU A 193 7.13 -16.17 25.20
N PRO A 194 6.83 -16.86 26.32
CA PRO A 194 7.16 -16.36 27.65
C PRO A 194 8.66 -16.03 27.73
N GLY A 195 8.99 -14.75 27.90
CA GLY A 195 10.39 -14.30 27.98
C GLY A 195 11.02 -13.84 26.66
N GLY A 196 10.28 -13.80 25.55
CA GLY A 196 10.80 -13.33 24.27
C GLY A 196 9.82 -13.49 23.11
N PHE A 197 10.32 -13.20 21.92
CA PHE A 197 9.61 -13.50 20.69
C PHE A 197 10.50 -14.33 19.77
N SER A 198 9.90 -15.21 18.97
CA SER A 198 10.60 -15.90 17.90
C SER A 198 10.19 -15.30 16.56
N VAL A 199 11.13 -15.04 15.66
CA VAL A 199 10.86 -14.76 14.24
C VAL A 199 11.11 -16.06 13.51
N GLY A 200 10.05 -16.66 12.96
CA GLY A 200 10.13 -17.94 12.31
C GLY A 200 9.64 -17.90 10.86
N PHE A 201 10.21 -18.77 10.07
CA PHE A 201 9.80 -19.05 8.71
C PHE A 201 9.54 -20.56 8.62
N VAL A 202 8.31 -20.95 8.27
CA VAL A 202 7.96 -22.35 8.03
C VAL A 202 7.82 -22.55 6.53
N HIS A 203 8.64 -23.44 5.97
CA HIS A 203 8.51 -23.88 4.59
C HIS A 203 8.16 -25.38 4.57
N HIS A 204 6.98 -25.69 4.05
CA HIS A 204 6.59 -27.06 3.81
C HIS A 204 7.08 -27.49 2.43
N PHE A 205 8.02 -28.41 2.38
CA PHE A 205 8.36 -29.10 1.13
C PHE A 205 7.21 -30.05 0.80
N LYS A 206 6.59 -29.88 -0.37
CA LYS A 206 5.67 -30.90 -0.88
C LYS A 206 6.49 -32.13 -1.26
N PRO A 207 6.04 -33.34 -0.85
CA PRO A 207 6.70 -34.58 -1.26
C PRO A 207 6.60 -34.79 -2.78
#